data_79d48e965b0aedad1fcc61d0b28ec448
#
_entry.id   79d48e965b0aedad1fcc61d0b28ec448
#
_cell.length_a   1.000
_cell.length_b   1.000
_cell.length_c   1.000
_cell.angle_alpha   90.00
_cell.angle_beta   90.00
_cell.angle_gamma   90.00
#
_symmetry.space_group_name_H-M   'P 1'
#
loop_
_entity.id
_entity.type
_entity.pdbx_description
1 polymer ?
#
loop_
_entity_poly.entity_id
_entity_poly.type
_entity_poly.pdbx_seq_one_letter_code
_entity_poly.pdbx_strand_id
1 'polypeptide(L)'
;MKKVYFTQINNLIADAIFLPLSVAYIWEYCKTQVTDWELGDIFFERESVEDYLKKIDNPDILALSTYVWNWDITCQLARAVKKKYPNCKIVMGGPQVPFKQSWLEDNPDLCDIIVTYAGERAFAEILKGNYTYPGVMTKESYTPPKPDRELNDIPSPYLSGLMDSLMKPGKQYSAIIETNRGCPYSCSFCDQQDLYYNKIAMFDYD
;
A
#
# COMPACT_ATOMS: atom_id res chain seq x y z
N MET A 1 -1.43 -7.89 20.12
CA MET A 1 -2.01 -7.13 18.97
C MET A 1 -1.64 -7.85 17.69
N LYS A 2 -2.47 -7.76 16.66
CA LYS A 2 -2.16 -8.25 15.32
C LYS A 2 -1.12 -7.33 14.67
N LYS A 3 -0.23 -7.89 13.84
CA LYS A 3 0.86 -7.13 13.21
C LYS A 3 0.67 -6.98 11.71
N VAL A 4 0.83 -5.75 11.23
CA VAL A 4 0.90 -5.45 9.81
C VAL A 4 2.28 -4.89 9.45
N TYR A 5 2.83 -5.39 8.34
CA TYR A 5 4.03 -4.87 7.71
C TYR A 5 3.68 -4.30 6.34
N PHE A 6 4.30 -3.18 5.99
CA PHE A 6 4.11 -2.56 4.68
C PHE A 6 5.39 -2.56 3.88
N THR A 7 5.25 -2.60 2.56
CA THR A 7 6.36 -2.32 1.66
C THR A 7 5.98 -1.30 0.59
N GLN A 8 6.86 -0.38 0.34
CA GLN A 8 6.89 0.48 -0.85
C GLN A 8 8.35 0.60 -1.28
N ILE A 9 8.93 -0.53 -1.74
CA ILE A 9 10.34 -0.60 -2.08
C ILE A 9 10.63 0.33 -3.26
N ASN A 10 11.43 1.36 -3.01
CA ASN A 10 11.77 2.40 -3.97
C ASN A 10 13.17 2.19 -4.54
N ASN A 11 13.43 2.75 -5.71
CA ASN A 11 14.77 2.88 -6.26
C ASN A 11 15.45 4.15 -5.72
N LEU A 12 16.79 4.13 -5.73
CA LEU A 12 17.59 5.34 -5.55
C LEU A 12 17.51 6.18 -6.83
N ILE A 13 17.26 7.47 -6.68
CA ILE A 13 17.36 8.43 -7.77
C ILE A 13 18.23 9.57 -7.29
N ALA A 14 19.36 9.82 -7.98
CA ALA A 14 20.35 10.81 -7.59
C ALA A 14 20.81 10.67 -6.11
N ASP A 15 21.06 9.43 -5.68
CA ASP A 15 21.48 9.05 -4.34
C ASP A 15 20.46 9.34 -3.21
N ALA A 16 19.26 9.79 -3.55
CA ALA A 16 18.19 10.01 -2.59
C ALA A 16 17.18 8.86 -2.56
N ILE A 17 16.69 8.55 -1.36
CA ILE A 17 15.67 7.54 -1.10
C ILE A 17 14.32 8.26 -1.01
N PHE A 18 13.35 7.88 -1.83
CA PHE A 18 12.01 8.43 -1.72
C PHE A 18 11.27 7.85 -0.51
N LEU A 19 10.68 8.73 0.30
CA LEU A 19 9.85 8.33 1.43
C LEU A 19 8.56 7.62 0.96
N PRO A 20 8.06 6.63 1.71
CA PRO A 20 7.00 5.72 1.27
C PRO A 20 5.60 6.31 1.52
N LEU A 21 5.25 7.40 0.83
CA LEU A 21 4.07 8.22 1.10
C LEU A 21 2.75 7.41 1.05
N SER A 22 2.55 6.57 0.03
CA SER A 22 1.27 5.88 -0.15
C SER A 22 0.96 4.90 0.98
N VAL A 23 1.91 4.08 1.39
CA VAL A 23 1.69 3.14 2.51
C VAL A 23 1.66 3.85 3.86
N ALA A 24 2.36 4.97 3.99
CA ALA A 24 2.30 5.78 5.20
C ALA A 24 0.92 6.44 5.38
N TYR A 25 0.29 6.97 4.33
CA TYR A 25 -1.10 7.44 4.37
C TYR A 25 -2.06 6.32 4.77
N ILE A 26 -1.91 5.14 4.17
CA ILE A 26 -2.74 3.97 4.51
C ILE A 26 -2.64 3.66 6.01
N TRP A 27 -1.43 3.59 6.56
CA TRP A 27 -1.26 3.28 7.96
C TRP A 27 -1.78 4.39 8.88
N GLU A 28 -1.50 5.66 8.58
CA GLU A 28 -2.01 6.78 9.38
C GLU A 28 -3.54 6.80 9.43
N TYR A 29 -4.21 6.54 8.31
CA TYR A 29 -5.65 6.39 8.29
C TYR A 29 -6.11 5.18 9.11
N CYS A 30 -5.48 4.02 8.96
CA CYS A 30 -5.82 2.81 9.71
C CYS A 30 -5.76 3.02 11.22
N LYS A 31 -4.77 3.75 11.73
CA LYS A 31 -4.66 4.07 13.17
C LYS A 31 -5.89 4.79 13.74
N THR A 32 -6.61 5.54 12.91
CA THR A 32 -7.85 6.21 13.33
C THR A 32 -9.05 5.27 13.35
N GLN A 33 -8.96 4.09 12.71
CA GLN A 33 -10.07 3.18 12.45
C GLN A 33 -10.01 1.89 13.28
N VAL A 34 -8.82 1.46 13.69
CA VAL A 34 -8.61 0.21 14.44
C VAL A 34 -7.63 0.42 15.59
N THR A 35 -7.81 -0.34 16.67
CA THR A 35 -6.98 -0.26 17.89
C THR A 35 -6.30 -1.57 18.28
N ASP A 36 -6.65 -2.66 17.61
CA ASP A 36 -6.14 -4.02 17.88
C ASP A 36 -5.00 -4.43 16.95
N TRP A 37 -4.52 -3.50 16.12
CA TRP A 37 -3.40 -3.68 15.19
C TRP A 37 -2.21 -2.80 15.55
N GLU A 38 -1.01 -3.30 15.29
CA GLU A 38 0.25 -2.56 15.41
C GLU A 38 1.04 -2.61 14.11
N LEU A 39 1.79 -1.54 13.85
CA LEU A 39 2.76 -1.50 12.76
C LEU A 39 4.00 -2.30 13.16
N GLY A 40 4.34 -3.31 12.38
CA GLY A 40 5.61 -4.01 12.52
C GLY A 40 6.76 -3.17 11.95
N ASP A 41 6.67 -2.82 10.67
CA ASP A 41 7.63 -1.92 9.99
C ASP A 41 7.08 -1.48 8.62
N ILE A 42 7.73 -0.47 8.01
CA ILE A 42 7.56 -0.06 6.62
C ILE A 42 8.87 -0.20 5.86
N PHE A 43 8.96 -1.18 4.97
CA PHE A 43 10.15 -1.42 4.15
C PHE A 43 10.08 -0.62 2.85
N PHE A 44 10.96 0.35 2.67
CA PHE A 44 11.00 1.20 1.48
C PHE A 44 12.40 1.36 0.88
N GLU A 45 13.43 1.11 1.64
CA GLU A 45 14.80 0.98 1.15
C GLU A 45 14.97 -0.39 0.48
N ARG A 46 15.72 -0.46 -0.61
CA ARG A 46 15.94 -1.72 -1.33
C ARG A 46 16.99 -2.56 -0.65
N GLU A 47 16.58 -3.69 -0.11
CA GLU A 47 17.41 -4.69 0.58
C GLU A 47 17.23 -6.07 -0.04
N SER A 48 17.95 -7.09 0.44
CA SER A 48 17.69 -8.47 0.05
C SER A 48 16.42 -9.01 0.71
N VAL A 49 15.80 -10.03 0.09
CA VAL A 49 14.62 -10.71 0.68
C VAL A 49 14.96 -11.32 2.04
N GLU A 50 16.17 -11.84 2.18
CA GLU A 50 16.67 -12.41 3.44
C GLU A 50 16.75 -11.36 4.55
N ASP A 51 17.14 -10.13 4.23
CA ASP A 51 17.24 -9.05 5.22
C ASP A 51 15.85 -8.53 5.64
N TYR A 52 14.89 -8.46 4.71
CA TYR A 52 13.49 -8.22 5.09
C TYR A 52 12.94 -9.32 6.01
N LEU A 53 13.20 -10.61 5.68
CA LEU A 53 12.70 -11.73 6.48
C LEU A 53 13.28 -11.77 7.90
N LYS A 54 14.48 -11.24 8.13
CA LYS A 54 15.08 -11.10 9.49
C LYS A 54 14.33 -10.06 10.32
N LYS A 55 13.77 -9.05 9.69
CA LYS A 55 13.02 -7.94 10.34
C LYS A 55 11.54 -8.26 10.56
N ILE A 56 11.00 -9.23 9.83
CA ILE A 56 9.61 -9.64 9.95
C ILE A 56 9.46 -10.69 11.04
N ASP A 57 8.63 -10.36 12.04
CA ASP A 57 8.32 -11.25 13.17
C ASP A 57 6.81 -11.38 13.34
N ASN A 58 6.30 -12.62 13.23
CA ASN A 58 4.89 -13.01 13.38
C ASN A 58 3.90 -12.05 12.70
N PRO A 59 3.97 -11.87 11.37
CA PRO A 59 3.07 -10.99 10.65
C PRO A 59 1.68 -11.65 10.51
N ASP A 60 0.62 -10.89 10.79
CA ASP A 60 -0.75 -11.27 10.39
C ASP A 60 -1.03 -10.82 8.96
N ILE A 61 -0.52 -9.65 8.57
CA ILE A 61 -0.61 -9.12 7.21
C ILE A 61 0.75 -8.58 6.75
N LEU A 62 1.09 -8.89 5.49
CA LEU A 62 2.11 -8.17 4.71
C LEU A 62 1.43 -7.45 3.56
N ALA A 63 1.47 -6.11 3.59
CA ALA A 63 0.89 -5.24 2.59
C ALA A 63 1.97 -4.72 1.63
N LEU A 64 1.78 -4.95 0.35
CA LEU A 64 2.79 -4.75 -0.69
C LEU A 64 2.31 -3.70 -1.71
N SER A 65 2.98 -2.56 -1.76
CA SER A 65 2.78 -1.55 -2.80
C SER A 65 3.60 -1.89 -4.03
N THR A 66 2.94 -2.21 -5.15
CA THR A 66 3.55 -2.81 -6.34
C THR A 66 3.69 -1.80 -7.48
N TYR A 67 4.90 -1.72 -8.01
CA TYR A 67 5.28 -0.91 -9.17
C TYR A 67 6.18 -1.74 -10.09
N VAL A 68 6.35 -1.31 -11.34
CA VAL A 68 7.20 -2.01 -12.32
C VAL A 68 8.63 -2.22 -11.82
N TRP A 69 9.18 -1.27 -11.06
CA TRP A 69 10.56 -1.35 -10.56
C TRP A 69 10.76 -2.23 -9.33
N ASN A 70 9.71 -2.57 -8.60
CA ASN A 70 9.80 -3.41 -7.41
C ASN A 70 9.05 -4.74 -7.54
N TRP A 71 8.40 -5.02 -8.67
CA TRP A 71 7.57 -6.19 -8.87
C TRP A 71 8.27 -7.51 -8.50
N ASP A 72 9.46 -7.73 -9.07
CA ASP A 72 10.19 -9.00 -8.87
C ASP A 72 10.55 -9.23 -7.41
N ILE A 73 11.13 -8.23 -6.73
CA ILE A 73 11.50 -8.35 -5.33
C ILE A 73 10.28 -8.47 -4.43
N THR A 74 9.19 -7.80 -4.77
CA THR A 74 7.91 -7.87 -4.06
C THR A 74 7.33 -9.28 -4.15
N CYS A 75 7.33 -9.90 -5.34
CA CYS A 75 6.88 -11.27 -5.53
C CYS A 75 7.75 -12.29 -4.78
N GLN A 76 9.07 -12.10 -4.80
CA GLN A 76 10.00 -12.96 -4.05
C GLN A 76 9.75 -12.87 -2.55
N LEU A 77 9.58 -11.65 -2.02
CA LEU A 77 9.28 -11.42 -0.61
C LEU A 77 7.94 -12.04 -0.19
N ALA A 78 6.89 -11.87 -1.00
CA ALA A 78 5.58 -12.45 -0.73
C ALA A 78 5.67 -13.97 -0.58
N ARG A 79 6.30 -14.67 -1.54
CA ARG A 79 6.49 -16.12 -1.47
C ARG A 79 7.33 -16.55 -0.27
N ALA A 80 8.38 -15.81 0.03
CA ALA A 80 9.25 -16.11 1.15
C ALA A 80 8.52 -15.95 2.50
N VAL A 81 7.68 -14.91 2.64
CA VAL A 81 6.84 -14.71 3.83
C VAL A 81 5.77 -15.78 3.94
N LYS A 82 5.07 -16.11 2.87
CA LYS A 82 4.08 -17.23 2.85
C LYS A 82 4.72 -18.55 3.27
N LYS A 83 5.94 -18.83 2.80
CA LYS A 83 6.67 -20.05 3.18
C LYS A 83 7.04 -20.07 4.66
N LYS A 84 7.47 -18.94 5.21
CA LYS A 84 7.89 -18.83 6.63
C LYS A 84 6.71 -18.68 7.58
N TYR A 85 5.66 -17.98 7.14
CA TYR A 85 4.46 -17.65 7.91
C TYR A 85 3.20 -17.99 7.10
N PRO A 86 2.78 -19.27 7.02
CA PRO A 86 1.69 -19.71 6.16
C PRO A 86 0.34 -19.04 6.43
N ASN A 87 0.12 -18.56 7.66
CA ASN A 87 -1.11 -17.88 8.06
C ASN A 87 -1.10 -16.37 7.78
N CYS A 88 0.04 -15.80 7.38
CA CYS A 88 0.14 -14.40 7.00
C CYS A 88 -0.65 -14.14 5.72
N LYS A 89 -1.56 -13.15 5.75
CA LYS A 89 -2.26 -12.71 4.54
C LYS A 89 -1.38 -11.72 3.77
N ILE A 90 -1.24 -11.96 2.48
CA ILE A 90 -0.57 -11.05 1.56
C ILE A 90 -1.60 -10.17 0.88
N VAL A 91 -1.48 -8.87 1.09
CA VAL A 91 -2.32 -7.85 0.44
C VAL A 91 -1.47 -7.09 -0.56
N MET A 92 -1.89 -7.03 -1.81
CA MET A 92 -1.20 -6.26 -2.86
C MET A 92 -2.06 -5.09 -3.34
N GLY A 93 -1.42 -3.97 -3.58
CA GLY A 93 -1.99 -2.80 -4.23
C GLY A 93 -0.95 -2.10 -5.10
N GLY A 94 -1.37 -1.08 -5.83
CA GLY A 94 -0.52 -0.33 -6.74
C GLY A 94 -0.68 -0.72 -8.21
N PRO A 95 -0.02 0.00 -9.13
CA PRO A 95 -0.33 -0.08 -10.56
C PRO A 95 0.14 -1.36 -11.25
N GLN A 96 1.00 -2.17 -10.61
CA GLN A 96 1.59 -3.36 -11.25
C GLN A 96 0.78 -4.64 -10.97
N VAL A 97 -0.03 -4.70 -9.91
CA VAL A 97 -0.81 -5.90 -9.62
C VAL A 97 -1.96 -6.04 -10.64
N PRO A 98 -2.16 -7.24 -11.24
CA PRO A 98 -3.27 -7.46 -12.16
C PRO A 98 -4.64 -7.40 -11.45
N PHE A 99 -5.55 -6.57 -11.91
CA PHE A 99 -6.91 -6.44 -11.37
C PHE A 99 -7.85 -7.52 -11.92
N LYS A 100 -7.55 -8.79 -11.62
CA LYS A 100 -8.34 -9.95 -12.09
C LYS A 100 -8.45 -10.98 -10.98
N GLN A 101 -9.67 -11.44 -10.66
CA GLN A 101 -9.89 -12.50 -9.68
C GLN A 101 -9.19 -13.81 -10.08
N SER A 102 -9.22 -14.18 -11.36
CA SER A 102 -8.52 -15.36 -11.85
C SER A 102 -7.02 -15.34 -11.58
N TRP A 103 -6.41 -14.13 -11.55
CA TRP A 103 -5.00 -14.01 -11.19
C TRP A 103 -4.73 -14.41 -9.73
N LEU A 104 -5.63 -14.09 -8.80
CA LEU A 104 -5.53 -14.54 -7.40
C LEU A 104 -5.67 -16.07 -7.29
N GLU A 105 -6.55 -16.67 -8.10
CA GLU A 105 -6.73 -18.12 -8.16
C GLU A 105 -5.48 -18.83 -8.67
N ASP A 106 -4.84 -18.24 -9.69
CA ASP A 106 -3.62 -18.77 -10.32
C ASP A 106 -2.35 -18.56 -9.47
N ASN A 107 -2.37 -17.61 -8.50
CA ASN A 107 -1.21 -17.22 -7.70
C ASN A 107 -1.46 -17.26 -6.18
N PRO A 108 -1.91 -18.41 -5.63
CA PRO A 108 -2.26 -18.52 -4.21
C PRO A 108 -1.05 -18.42 -3.26
N ASP A 109 0.15 -18.63 -3.79
CA ASP A 109 1.43 -18.49 -3.08
C ASP A 109 1.95 -17.07 -3.04
N LEU A 110 1.28 -16.15 -3.74
CA LEU A 110 1.75 -14.79 -3.96
C LEU A 110 0.85 -13.73 -3.33
N CYS A 111 -0.48 -13.87 -3.44
CA CYS A 111 -1.41 -12.85 -2.99
C CYS A 111 -2.74 -13.46 -2.53
N ASP A 112 -3.31 -12.93 -1.46
CA ASP A 112 -4.64 -13.30 -0.95
C ASP A 112 -5.68 -12.25 -1.28
N ILE A 113 -5.29 -10.96 -1.28
CA ILE A 113 -6.19 -9.82 -1.42
C ILE A 113 -5.53 -8.77 -2.31
N ILE A 114 -6.28 -8.24 -3.26
CA ILE A 114 -5.87 -7.07 -4.04
C ILE A 114 -6.69 -5.85 -3.59
N VAL A 115 -6.00 -4.74 -3.36
CA VAL A 115 -6.62 -3.42 -3.16
C VAL A 115 -6.46 -2.62 -4.43
N THR A 116 -7.59 -2.23 -5.01
CA THR A 116 -7.64 -1.45 -6.24
C THR A 116 -7.80 0.04 -5.95
N TYR A 117 -7.04 0.90 -6.62
CA TYR A 117 -7.06 2.37 -6.48
C TYR A 117 -6.63 2.88 -5.09
N ALA A 118 -7.43 3.80 -4.47
CA ALA A 118 -7.12 4.38 -3.16
C ALA A 118 -7.19 3.32 -2.05
N GLY A 119 -6.14 3.21 -1.26
CA GLY A 119 -5.95 2.10 -0.33
C GLY A 119 -6.42 2.38 1.10
N GLU A 120 -6.55 3.63 1.52
CA GLU A 120 -6.70 4.00 2.92
C GLU A 120 -7.93 3.38 3.56
N ARG A 121 -9.11 3.62 2.98
CA ARG A 121 -10.37 3.10 3.51
C ARG A 121 -10.50 1.60 3.29
N ALA A 122 -10.14 1.13 2.10
CA ALA A 122 -10.20 -0.29 1.76
C ALA A 122 -9.31 -1.13 2.68
N PHE A 123 -8.10 -0.65 2.99
CA PHE A 123 -7.19 -1.37 3.87
C PHE A 123 -7.66 -1.35 5.33
N ALA A 124 -8.21 -0.23 5.81
CA ALA A 124 -8.82 -0.17 7.14
C ALA A 124 -9.97 -1.18 7.30
N GLU A 125 -10.79 -1.35 6.26
CA GLU A 125 -11.87 -2.35 6.26
C GLU A 125 -11.33 -3.79 6.22
N ILE A 126 -10.21 -4.05 5.51
CA ILE A 126 -9.51 -5.34 5.57
C ILE A 126 -9.07 -5.64 7.00
N LEU A 127 -8.51 -4.67 7.73
CA LEU A 127 -8.11 -4.84 9.13
C LEU A 127 -9.30 -5.17 10.06
N LYS A 128 -10.49 -4.64 9.76
CA LYS A 128 -11.76 -4.96 10.45
C LYS A 128 -12.35 -6.31 10.02
N GLY A 129 -11.77 -6.99 9.00
CA GLY A 129 -12.28 -8.25 8.46
C GLY A 129 -13.39 -8.10 7.40
N ASN A 130 -13.65 -6.89 6.92
CA ASN A 130 -14.62 -6.63 5.86
C ASN A 130 -13.97 -6.71 4.47
N TYR A 131 -14.03 -7.87 3.85
CA TYR A 131 -13.45 -8.14 2.52
C TYR A 131 -14.40 -7.82 1.36
N THR A 132 -15.59 -7.30 1.62
CA THR A 132 -16.58 -6.92 0.59
C THR A 132 -16.62 -5.41 0.34
N TYR A 133 -15.73 -4.65 0.98
CA TYR A 133 -15.66 -3.20 0.82
C TYR A 133 -15.26 -2.81 -0.61
N PRO A 134 -15.78 -1.69 -1.16
CA PRO A 134 -15.39 -1.20 -2.48
C PRO A 134 -13.87 -1.05 -2.64
N GLY A 135 -13.33 -1.60 -3.73
CA GLY A 135 -11.90 -1.64 -3.99
C GLY A 135 -11.17 -2.86 -3.43
N VAL A 136 -11.83 -3.71 -2.65
CA VAL A 136 -11.24 -4.98 -2.16
C VAL A 136 -11.62 -6.11 -3.10
N MET A 137 -10.62 -6.86 -3.53
CA MET A 137 -10.78 -8.07 -4.37
C MET A 137 -10.15 -9.26 -3.67
N THR A 138 -10.95 -10.33 -3.50
CA THR A 138 -10.52 -11.65 -3.04
C THR A 138 -10.84 -12.70 -4.10
N LYS A 139 -10.50 -13.95 -3.87
CA LYS A 139 -10.91 -15.05 -4.75
C LYS A 139 -12.43 -15.20 -4.81
N GLU A 140 -13.11 -14.92 -3.69
CA GLU A 140 -14.55 -15.13 -3.52
C GLU A 140 -15.40 -13.92 -3.93
N SER A 141 -14.83 -12.71 -3.86
CA SER A 141 -15.58 -11.48 -4.06
C SER A 141 -14.75 -10.35 -4.63
N TYR A 142 -15.42 -9.47 -5.38
CA TYR A 142 -14.89 -8.18 -5.80
C TYR A 142 -16.01 -7.15 -5.84
N THR A 143 -15.81 -6.06 -5.14
CA THR A 143 -16.66 -4.89 -5.23
C THR A 143 -15.87 -3.77 -5.90
N PRO A 144 -16.30 -3.25 -7.07
CA PRO A 144 -15.60 -2.16 -7.75
C PRO A 144 -15.39 -0.96 -6.82
N PRO A 145 -14.24 -0.28 -6.93
CA PRO A 145 -13.93 0.87 -6.10
C PRO A 145 -14.86 2.04 -6.43
N LYS A 146 -15.00 2.95 -5.46
CA LYS A 146 -15.64 4.24 -5.64
C LYS A 146 -14.59 5.34 -5.56
N PRO A 147 -14.75 6.47 -6.28
CA PRO A 147 -13.86 7.60 -6.12
C PRO A 147 -13.85 8.07 -4.67
N ASP A 148 -12.68 8.08 -4.05
CA ASP A 148 -12.50 8.71 -2.74
C ASP A 148 -12.17 10.18 -2.94
N ARG A 149 -13.02 11.06 -2.42
CA ARG A 149 -12.91 12.51 -2.56
C ARG A 149 -12.81 13.25 -1.24
N GLU A 150 -13.04 12.52 -0.15
CA GLU A 150 -12.91 13.06 1.20
C GLU A 150 -11.47 12.82 1.66
N LEU A 151 -10.55 13.74 1.30
CA LEU A 151 -9.14 13.59 1.59
C LEU A 151 -8.74 14.15 2.97
N ASN A 152 -9.53 15.06 3.53
CA ASN A 152 -9.18 15.80 4.74
C ASN A 152 -9.24 14.97 6.02
N ASP A 153 -9.88 13.81 6.00
CA ASP A 153 -9.90 12.88 7.12
C ASP A 153 -8.71 11.88 7.10
N ILE A 154 -7.83 11.98 6.09
CA ILE A 154 -6.61 11.18 6.00
C ILE A 154 -5.46 11.94 6.69
N PRO A 155 -4.97 11.46 7.86
CA PRO A 155 -3.93 12.18 8.58
C PRO A 155 -2.62 12.24 7.79
N SER A 156 -1.92 13.37 7.88
CA SER A 156 -0.61 13.53 7.25
C SER A 156 0.45 12.68 7.95
N PRO A 157 1.17 11.80 7.24
CA PRO A 157 2.25 11.01 7.83
C PRO A 157 3.51 11.84 8.17
N TYR A 158 3.59 13.06 7.65
CA TYR A 158 4.62 14.02 8.04
C TYR A 158 4.27 14.70 9.38
N LEU A 159 3.04 15.18 9.54
CA LEU A 159 2.61 15.84 10.76
C LEU A 159 2.45 14.87 11.94
N SER A 160 2.19 13.59 11.68
CA SER A 160 2.14 12.56 12.72
C SER A 160 3.51 12.15 13.27
N GLY A 161 4.60 12.54 12.58
CA GLY A 161 5.97 12.12 12.90
C GLY A 161 6.32 10.71 12.37
N LEU A 162 5.42 10.03 11.65
CA LEU A 162 5.74 8.71 11.09
C LEU A 162 6.92 8.79 10.12
N MET A 163 6.94 9.78 9.21
CA MET A 163 8.04 9.92 8.26
C MET A 163 9.38 10.17 8.96
N ASP A 164 9.40 10.97 10.03
CA ASP A 164 10.61 11.22 10.81
C ASP A 164 11.15 9.93 11.43
N SER A 165 10.28 9.05 11.90
CA SER A 165 10.67 7.76 12.49
C SER A 165 11.29 6.79 11.49
N LEU A 166 11.00 6.95 10.19
CA LEU A 166 11.54 6.10 9.12
C LEU A 166 12.92 6.58 8.64
N MET A 167 13.27 7.84 8.88
CA MET A 167 14.54 8.40 8.43
C MET A 167 15.69 8.00 9.34
N LYS A 168 16.82 7.64 8.74
CA LYS A 168 18.04 7.25 9.45
C LYS A 168 19.12 8.30 9.28
N PRO A 169 19.92 8.59 10.32
CA PRO A 169 21.04 9.52 10.21
C PRO A 169 22.02 9.15 9.09
N GLY A 170 22.53 10.16 8.40
CA GLY A 170 23.54 10.00 7.35
C GLY A 170 23.01 9.53 6.00
N LYS A 171 21.69 9.40 5.84
CA LYS A 171 21.07 9.13 4.53
C LYS A 171 20.36 10.36 3.99
N GLN A 172 20.28 10.47 2.67
CA GLN A 172 19.54 11.52 1.99
C GLN A 172 18.16 10.99 1.57
N TYR A 173 17.10 11.72 1.95
CA TYR A 173 15.73 11.37 1.62
C TYR A 173 15.07 12.45 0.77
N SER A 174 14.19 12.02 -0.13
CA SER A 174 13.31 12.90 -0.90
C SER A 174 11.88 12.73 -0.41
N ALA A 175 11.27 13.83 0.00
CA ALA A 175 9.86 13.87 0.35
C ALA A 175 8.99 13.86 -0.91
N ILE A 176 7.90 13.12 -0.86
CA ILE A 176 6.81 13.17 -1.84
C ILE A 176 5.62 13.82 -1.13
N ILE A 177 4.99 14.79 -1.76
CA ILE A 177 3.82 15.49 -1.22
C ILE A 177 2.68 15.32 -2.22
N GLU A 178 1.54 14.86 -1.73
CA GLU A 178 0.29 14.80 -2.48
C GLU A 178 -0.56 16.04 -2.15
N THR A 179 -0.92 16.83 -3.15
CA THR A 179 -1.77 18.01 -2.99
C THR A 179 -3.19 17.78 -3.47
N ASN A 180 -3.37 16.81 -4.36
CA ASN A 180 -4.67 16.48 -4.93
C ASN A 180 -4.68 15.07 -5.52
N ARG A 181 -5.87 14.50 -5.66
CA ARG A 181 -6.14 13.24 -6.38
C ARG A 181 -7.07 13.47 -7.55
N GLY A 182 -6.79 12.78 -8.66
CA GLY A 182 -7.56 12.87 -9.88
C GLY A 182 -6.88 13.67 -10.96
N CYS A 183 -7.54 13.76 -12.10
CA CYS A 183 -7.03 14.45 -13.28
C CYS A 183 -8.19 15.13 -14.02
N PRO A 184 -8.05 16.37 -14.46
CA PRO A 184 -9.11 17.08 -15.20
C PRO A 184 -9.20 16.66 -16.67
N TYR A 185 -8.26 15.84 -17.14
CA TYR A 185 -8.16 15.45 -18.55
C TYR A 185 -8.68 14.03 -18.78
N SER A 186 -9.12 13.74 -20.00
CA SER A 186 -9.58 12.43 -20.48
C SER A 186 -8.76 11.99 -21.69
N CYS A 187 -7.44 11.83 -21.50
CA CYS A 187 -6.54 11.44 -22.57
C CYS A 187 -6.82 10.02 -23.03
N SER A 188 -6.98 9.79 -24.33
CA SER A 188 -7.37 8.50 -24.91
C SER A 188 -6.36 7.35 -24.67
N PHE A 189 -5.12 7.67 -24.31
CA PHE A 189 -4.07 6.71 -24.00
C PHE A 189 -3.85 6.48 -22.50
N CYS A 190 -4.65 7.14 -21.64
CA CYS A 190 -4.43 7.09 -20.20
C CYS A 190 -5.14 5.89 -19.59
N ASP A 191 -4.39 5.12 -18.81
CA ASP A 191 -4.87 3.91 -18.14
C ASP A 191 -5.70 4.19 -16.88
N GLN A 192 -5.65 5.43 -16.38
CA GLN A 192 -6.42 5.85 -15.19
C GLN A 192 -7.87 6.27 -15.51
N GLN A 193 -8.43 5.78 -16.61
CA GLN A 193 -9.61 6.37 -17.25
C GLN A 193 -10.87 6.40 -16.40
N ASP A 194 -11.18 5.40 -15.61
CA ASP A 194 -12.56 5.19 -15.20
C ASP A 194 -12.95 5.78 -13.84
N LEU A 195 -12.03 6.04 -12.93
CA LEU A 195 -12.36 6.43 -11.57
C LEU A 195 -12.11 7.91 -11.24
N TYR A 196 -11.10 8.53 -11.84
CA TYR A 196 -10.61 9.85 -11.45
C TYR A 196 -10.83 10.95 -12.51
N TYR A 197 -11.61 10.65 -13.56
CA TYR A 197 -11.85 11.62 -14.63
C TYR A 197 -12.76 12.78 -14.28
N ASN A 198 -12.40 13.91 -14.87
CA ASN A 198 -13.14 15.16 -14.84
C ASN A 198 -13.39 15.77 -13.46
N LYS A 199 -12.76 15.25 -12.40
CA LYS A 199 -12.87 15.82 -11.06
C LYS A 199 -11.58 15.62 -10.28
N ILE A 200 -11.10 16.70 -9.70
CA ILE A 200 -9.97 16.73 -8.78
C ILE A 200 -10.52 16.83 -7.35
N ALA A 201 -10.07 15.94 -6.46
CA ALA A 201 -10.21 16.12 -5.03
C ALA A 201 -8.94 16.80 -4.52
N MET A 202 -9.06 17.78 -3.66
CA MET A 202 -7.93 18.53 -3.09
C MET A 202 -7.93 18.36 -1.58
N PHE A 203 -6.74 18.36 -0.98
CA PHE A 203 -6.60 18.56 0.44
C PHE A 203 -6.85 20.04 0.75
N ASP A 204 -7.45 20.32 1.90
CA ASP A 204 -7.56 21.69 2.40
C ASP A 204 -6.18 22.20 2.79
N TYR A 205 -5.96 23.50 2.63
CA TYR A 205 -4.67 24.15 2.87
C TYR A 205 -4.59 24.85 4.24
N ASP A 206 -5.58 24.64 5.11
CA ASP A 206 -5.68 25.32 6.41
C ASP A 206 -4.98 24.53 7.54
#